data_3ec76303e17ea45653a60955af184d63
#
_entry.id   3ec76303e17ea45653a60955af184d63
#
_cell.length_a   1.000
_cell.length_b   1.000
_cell.length_c   1.000
_cell.angle_alpha   90.00
_cell.angle_beta   90.00
_cell.angle_gamma   90.00
#
_symmetry.space_group_name_H-M   'P 1'
#
loop_
_entity.id
_entity.type
_entity.pdbx_description
1 polymer ?
#
loop_
_entity_poly.entity_id
_entity_poly.type
_entity_poly.pdbx_seq_one_letter_code
_entity_poly.pdbx_strand_id
1 'polypeptide(L)'
;NGEMGNHVNHLSANIKKYEEEVNWLSSKVEGIVVTYQKSGTKAAHAEALMEHWETVDFHAAIESNYVLIYASIWQGLYAVKESIDNKASMTTVKVEQAKLEKALWQALGAVKMAAKFQEKGLLANIKTTTDEPKNSIEAIVVINKNLNKVVAKYAEKLIDTSTTIVHDTYLNLFEGVEGELIALDAHLVADLEKDFNVTLPK
;
A
#
# COMPACT_ATOMS: atom_id res chain seq x y z
N ASN A 1 -11.82 6.20 16.44
CA ASN A 1 -10.51 6.15 17.14
C ASN A 1 -10.18 4.78 17.77
N GLY A 2 -11.10 3.80 17.84
CA GLY A 2 -10.83 2.53 18.51
C GLY A 2 -10.12 1.51 17.64
N GLU A 3 -10.70 1.15 16.51
CA GLU A 3 -10.24 0.02 15.69
C GLU A 3 -8.96 0.31 14.94
N MET A 4 -8.86 1.43 14.24
CA MET A 4 -7.65 1.86 13.54
C MET A 4 -6.46 2.05 14.50
N GLY A 5 -6.69 2.59 15.70
CA GLY A 5 -5.66 2.77 16.72
C GLY A 5 -5.03 1.45 17.18
N ASN A 6 -5.79 0.37 17.27
CA ASN A 6 -5.29 -0.95 17.64
C ASN A 6 -4.35 -1.54 16.58
N HIS A 7 -4.65 -1.33 15.29
CA HIS A 7 -3.80 -1.81 14.20
C HIS A 7 -2.53 -0.98 13.98
N VAL A 8 -2.44 0.19 14.59
CA VAL A 8 -1.28 1.10 14.48
C VAL A 8 -0.40 1.04 15.73
N ASN A 9 -1.00 1.10 16.92
CA ASN A 9 -0.28 1.29 18.18
C ASN A 9 -0.19 0.03 19.06
N HIS A 10 -0.91 -1.03 18.72
CA HIS A 10 -0.96 -2.28 19.49
C HIS A 10 -0.76 -3.51 18.59
N LEU A 11 0.29 -3.50 17.76
CA LEU A 11 0.56 -4.56 16.79
C LEU A 11 0.76 -5.93 17.46
N SER A 12 1.46 -5.99 18.58
CA SER A 12 1.76 -7.25 19.28
C SER A 12 0.52 -8.04 19.65
N ALA A 13 -0.54 -7.36 20.07
CA ALA A 13 -1.79 -7.99 20.47
C ALA A 13 -2.50 -8.73 19.33
N ASN A 14 -2.22 -8.34 18.08
CA ASN A 14 -2.88 -8.84 16.88
C ASN A 14 -2.00 -9.77 16.03
N ILE A 15 -0.74 -10.02 16.39
CA ILE A 15 0.20 -10.81 15.55
C ILE A 15 -0.35 -12.19 15.22
N LYS A 16 -0.90 -12.90 16.21
CA LYS A 16 -1.47 -14.24 15.98
C LYS A 16 -2.63 -14.19 14.99
N LYS A 17 -3.50 -13.20 15.13
CA LYS A 17 -4.62 -12.98 14.20
C LYS A 17 -4.11 -12.70 12.79
N TYR A 18 -3.12 -11.83 12.64
CA TYR A 18 -2.52 -11.52 11.33
C TYR A 18 -1.87 -12.76 10.69
N GLU A 19 -1.22 -13.62 11.46
CA GLU A 19 -0.70 -14.90 10.96
C GLU A 19 -1.81 -15.80 10.43
N GLU A 20 -2.91 -15.93 11.17
CA GLU A 20 -4.08 -16.71 10.76
C GLU A 20 -4.72 -16.13 9.49
N GLU A 21 -4.82 -14.80 9.39
CA GLU A 21 -5.36 -14.10 8.23
C GLU A 21 -4.49 -14.24 6.99
N VAL A 22 -3.15 -14.16 7.11
CA VAL A 22 -2.23 -14.39 5.98
C VAL A 22 -2.32 -15.84 5.49
N ASN A 23 -2.38 -16.82 6.39
CA ASN A 23 -2.60 -18.21 6.02
C ASN A 23 -3.94 -18.41 5.30
N TRP A 24 -4.99 -17.77 5.80
CA TRP A 24 -6.32 -17.82 5.18
C TRP A 24 -6.31 -17.19 3.77
N LEU A 25 -5.69 -16.01 3.61
CA LEU A 25 -5.53 -15.36 2.31
C LEU A 25 -4.75 -16.25 1.33
N SER A 26 -3.63 -16.82 1.74
CA SER A 26 -2.84 -17.74 0.92
C SER A 26 -3.68 -18.94 0.45
N SER A 27 -4.49 -19.52 1.33
CA SER A 27 -5.42 -20.61 0.99
C SER A 27 -6.49 -20.17 -0.02
N LYS A 28 -7.01 -18.95 0.09
CA LYS A 28 -7.99 -18.40 -0.86
C LYS A 28 -7.38 -18.17 -2.24
N VAL A 29 -6.18 -17.62 -2.29
CA VAL A 29 -5.43 -17.44 -3.54
C VAL A 29 -5.18 -18.80 -4.21
N GLU A 30 -4.69 -19.79 -3.47
CA GLU A 30 -4.46 -21.15 -3.98
C GLU A 30 -5.76 -21.80 -4.48
N GLY A 31 -6.85 -21.66 -3.74
CA GLY A 31 -8.17 -22.17 -4.16
C GLY A 31 -8.64 -21.61 -5.50
N ILE A 32 -8.45 -20.31 -5.71
CA ILE A 32 -8.79 -19.63 -6.99
C ILE A 32 -7.91 -20.15 -8.13
N VAL A 33 -6.59 -20.25 -7.90
CA VAL A 33 -5.64 -20.75 -8.91
C VAL A 33 -5.91 -22.22 -9.27
N VAL A 34 -6.20 -23.08 -8.29
CA VAL A 34 -6.57 -24.48 -8.52
C VAL A 34 -7.89 -24.58 -9.30
N THR A 35 -8.86 -23.73 -8.97
CA THR A 35 -10.15 -23.70 -9.69
C THR A 35 -9.94 -23.23 -11.12
N TYR A 36 -9.08 -22.23 -11.35
CA TYR A 36 -8.70 -21.83 -12.70
C TYR A 36 -8.12 -22.99 -13.51
N GLN A 37 -7.18 -23.73 -12.91
CA GLN A 37 -6.54 -24.89 -13.55
C GLN A 37 -7.53 -25.97 -13.95
N LYS A 38 -8.53 -26.24 -13.10
CA LYS A 38 -9.49 -27.34 -13.31
C LYS A 38 -10.67 -26.95 -14.19
N SER A 39 -11.15 -25.71 -14.07
CA SER A 39 -12.45 -25.30 -14.57
C SER A 39 -12.43 -23.99 -15.36
N GLY A 40 -11.27 -23.37 -15.52
CA GLY A 40 -11.05 -22.17 -16.32
C GLY A 40 -11.45 -20.86 -15.64
N THR A 41 -11.32 -19.78 -16.40
CA THR A 41 -11.42 -18.39 -15.92
C THR A 41 -12.75 -18.09 -15.24
N LYS A 42 -13.88 -18.46 -15.85
CA LYS A 42 -15.22 -18.16 -15.30
C LYS A 42 -15.48 -18.80 -13.95
N ALA A 43 -15.00 -20.03 -13.76
CA ALA A 43 -15.19 -20.76 -12.51
C ALA A 43 -14.25 -20.26 -11.39
N ALA A 44 -13.13 -19.67 -11.74
CA ALA A 44 -12.13 -19.22 -10.77
C ALA A 44 -12.60 -18.04 -9.91
N HIS A 45 -13.49 -17.17 -10.44
CA HIS A 45 -13.97 -15.97 -9.73
C HIS A 45 -12.82 -15.13 -9.15
N ALA A 46 -11.85 -14.77 -10.02
CA ALA A 46 -10.61 -14.09 -9.59
C ALA A 46 -10.85 -12.71 -8.96
N GLU A 47 -11.99 -12.07 -9.21
CA GLU A 47 -12.45 -10.85 -8.56
C GLU A 47 -12.53 -10.96 -7.03
N ALA A 48 -12.79 -12.15 -6.51
CA ALA A 48 -12.87 -12.42 -5.08
C ALA A 48 -11.52 -12.21 -4.34
N LEU A 49 -10.40 -12.18 -5.06
CA LEU A 49 -9.08 -11.88 -4.47
C LEU A 49 -9.07 -10.54 -3.71
N MET A 50 -9.66 -9.50 -4.32
CA MET A 50 -9.72 -8.16 -3.74
C MET A 50 -10.64 -8.14 -2.52
N GLU A 51 -11.81 -8.77 -2.62
CA GLU A 51 -12.77 -8.86 -1.50
C GLU A 51 -12.15 -9.59 -0.29
N HIS A 52 -11.41 -10.67 -0.53
CA HIS A 52 -10.72 -11.41 0.52
C HIS A 52 -9.66 -10.55 1.22
N TRP A 53 -8.89 -9.76 0.46
CA TRP A 53 -7.91 -8.85 1.01
C TRP A 53 -8.54 -7.76 1.86
N GLU A 54 -9.62 -7.14 1.39
CA GLU A 54 -10.32 -6.06 2.11
C GLU A 54 -11.06 -6.55 3.36
N THR A 55 -11.33 -7.85 3.47
CA THR A 55 -12.07 -8.43 4.61
C THR A 55 -11.20 -8.60 5.86
N VAL A 56 -9.89 -8.76 5.72
CA VAL A 56 -9.00 -9.06 6.84
C VAL A 56 -8.51 -7.80 7.57
N ASP A 57 -8.34 -7.87 8.89
CA ASP A 57 -7.79 -6.75 9.68
C ASP A 57 -6.32 -6.47 9.37
N PHE A 58 -5.58 -7.47 8.90
CA PHE A 58 -4.21 -7.33 8.44
C PHE A 58 -4.08 -6.27 7.33
N HIS A 59 -5.07 -6.15 6.45
CA HIS A 59 -5.18 -5.09 5.46
C HIS A 59 -5.01 -3.70 6.09
N ALA A 60 -5.78 -3.38 7.13
CA ALA A 60 -5.73 -2.09 7.81
C ALA A 60 -4.38 -1.83 8.49
N ALA A 61 -3.75 -2.86 9.07
CA ALA A 61 -2.43 -2.75 9.67
C ALA A 61 -1.35 -2.38 8.64
N ILE A 62 -1.39 -3.00 7.46
CA ILE A 62 -0.43 -2.74 6.39
C ILE A 62 -0.69 -1.38 5.73
N GLU A 63 -1.93 -1.02 5.45
CA GLU A 63 -2.29 0.29 4.88
C GLU A 63 -1.82 1.43 5.78
N SER A 64 -2.00 1.31 7.09
CA SER A 64 -1.66 2.37 8.05
C SER A 64 -0.17 2.51 8.30
N ASN A 65 0.59 1.41 8.29
CA ASN A 65 1.99 1.40 8.73
C ASN A 65 3.00 1.21 7.58
N TYR A 66 2.59 0.58 6.47
CA TYR A 66 3.50 0.13 5.41
C TYR A 66 2.90 0.34 4.03
N VAL A 67 2.66 1.60 3.67
CA VAL A 67 1.91 1.99 2.45
C VAL A 67 2.53 1.41 1.17
N LEU A 68 3.86 1.33 1.04
CA LEU A 68 4.50 0.77 -0.15
C LEU A 68 4.39 -0.76 -0.22
N ILE A 69 4.41 -1.44 0.92
CA ILE A 69 4.14 -2.89 0.98
C ILE A 69 2.67 -3.16 0.65
N TYR A 70 1.78 -2.34 1.15
CA TYR A 70 0.35 -2.36 0.80
C TYR A 70 0.13 -2.24 -0.70
N ALA A 71 0.80 -1.29 -1.35
CA ALA A 71 0.76 -1.14 -2.81
C ALA A 71 1.25 -2.41 -3.53
N SER A 72 2.33 -3.05 -3.04
CA SER A 72 2.87 -4.27 -3.63
C SER A 72 1.90 -5.45 -3.52
N ILE A 73 1.13 -5.54 -2.43
CA ILE A 73 0.09 -6.56 -2.28
C ILE A 73 -1.03 -6.33 -3.30
N TRP A 74 -1.51 -5.10 -3.44
CA TRP A 74 -2.52 -4.76 -4.45
C TRP A 74 -2.06 -5.07 -5.88
N GLN A 75 -0.82 -4.71 -6.22
CA GLN A 75 -0.22 -5.06 -7.51
C GLN A 75 -0.21 -6.58 -7.73
N GLY A 76 0.15 -7.35 -6.70
CA GLY A 76 0.15 -8.82 -6.75
C GLY A 76 -1.24 -9.41 -6.94
N LEU A 77 -2.25 -8.89 -6.24
CA LEU A 77 -3.66 -9.31 -6.38
C LEU A 77 -4.15 -9.08 -7.81
N TYR A 78 -3.93 -7.89 -8.35
CA TYR A 78 -4.30 -7.58 -9.74
C TYR A 78 -3.51 -8.40 -10.75
N ALA A 79 -2.22 -8.65 -10.54
CA ALA A 79 -1.41 -9.46 -11.44
C ALA A 79 -1.93 -10.91 -11.53
N VAL A 80 -2.31 -11.52 -10.41
CA VAL A 80 -2.94 -12.85 -10.40
C VAL A 80 -4.28 -12.79 -11.12
N LYS A 81 -5.14 -11.84 -10.80
CA LYS A 81 -6.44 -11.68 -11.45
C LYS A 81 -6.31 -11.49 -12.96
N GLU A 82 -5.49 -10.54 -13.39
CA GLU A 82 -5.28 -10.23 -14.81
C GLU A 82 -4.71 -11.43 -15.58
N SER A 83 -3.79 -12.21 -14.97
CA SER A 83 -3.28 -13.42 -15.60
C SER A 83 -4.36 -14.48 -15.80
N ILE A 84 -5.29 -14.63 -14.86
CA ILE A 84 -6.44 -15.54 -14.98
C ILE A 84 -7.44 -15.02 -16.03
N ASP A 85 -7.79 -13.75 -16.00
CA ASP A 85 -8.74 -13.12 -16.92
C ASP A 85 -8.24 -13.19 -18.38
N ASN A 86 -6.94 -13.00 -18.57
CA ASN A 86 -6.29 -13.10 -19.88
C ASN A 86 -5.99 -14.54 -20.31
N LYS A 87 -6.45 -15.55 -19.56
CA LYS A 87 -6.24 -16.95 -19.84
C LYS A 87 -4.77 -17.34 -20.01
N ALA A 88 -3.90 -16.76 -19.18
CA ALA A 88 -2.47 -17.02 -19.20
C ALA A 88 -2.16 -18.49 -18.87
N SER A 89 -0.97 -18.95 -19.24
CA SER A 89 -0.51 -20.29 -18.87
C SER A 89 -0.48 -20.48 -17.35
N MET A 90 -0.66 -21.72 -16.90
CA MET A 90 -0.53 -22.04 -15.47
C MET A 90 0.83 -21.66 -14.89
N THR A 91 1.88 -21.74 -15.69
CA THR A 91 3.23 -21.27 -15.28
C THR A 91 3.21 -19.79 -14.96
N THR A 92 2.60 -18.97 -15.81
CA THR A 92 2.47 -17.51 -15.58
C THR A 92 1.65 -17.23 -14.34
N VAL A 93 0.47 -17.85 -14.20
CA VAL A 93 -0.41 -17.66 -13.03
C VAL A 93 0.31 -18.03 -11.72
N LYS A 94 1.04 -19.14 -11.70
CA LYS A 94 1.81 -19.56 -10.51
C LYS A 94 2.97 -18.65 -10.19
N VAL A 95 3.60 -18.04 -11.18
CA VAL A 95 4.64 -17.01 -10.94
C VAL A 95 4.03 -15.80 -10.25
N GLU A 96 2.89 -15.30 -10.73
CA GLU A 96 2.21 -14.15 -10.11
C GLU A 96 1.68 -14.52 -8.70
N GLN A 97 1.13 -15.70 -8.52
CA GLN A 97 0.74 -16.22 -7.21
C GLN A 97 1.94 -16.23 -6.23
N ALA A 98 3.08 -16.76 -6.64
CA ALA A 98 4.27 -16.82 -5.79
C ALA A 98 4.77 -15.42 -5.39
N LYS A 99 4.72 -14.45 -6.30
CA LYS A 99 5.05 -13.05 -6.00
C LYS A 99 4.10 -12.44 -4.96
N LEU A 100 2.80 -12.68 -5.10
CA LEU A 100 1.78 -12.23 -4.14
C LEU A 100 2.00 -12.85 -2.76
N GLU A 101 2.20 -14.15 -2.69
CA GLU A 101 2.47 -14.85 -1.43
C GLU A 101 3.73 -14.32 -0.76
N LYS A 102 4.80 -14.11 -1.53
CA LYS A 102 6.02 -13.49 -1.01
C LYS A 102 5.74 -12.11 -0.41
N ALA A 103 4.95 -11.27 -1.09
CA ALA A 103 4.58 -9.95 -0.58
C ALA A 103 3.80 -10.04 0.73
N LEU A 104 2.84 -10.96 0.85
CA LEU A 104 2.05 -11.19 2.08
C LEU A 104 2.94 -11.62 3.25
N TRP A 105 3.87 -12.57 3.05
CA TRP A 105 4.79 -13.03 4.10
C TRP A 105 5.81 -11.96 4.49
N GLN A 106 6.30 -11.17 3.54
CA GLN A 106 7.17 -10.02 3.82
C GLN A 106 6.44 -8.96 4.64
N ALA A 107 5.18 -8.68 4.31
CA ALA A 107 4.33 -7.76 5.07
C ALA A 107 4.15 -8.23 6.52
N LEU A 108 3.85 -9.51 6.72
CA LEU A 108 3.74 -10.08 8.07
C LEU A 108 5.06 -9.98 8.85
N GLY A 109 6.21 -10.25 8.19
CA GLY A 109 7.53 -10.08 8.78
C GLY A 109 7.80 -8.64 9.23
N ALA A 110 7.42 -7.66 8.40
CA ALA A 110 7.56 -6.24 8.73
C ALA A 110 6.69 -5.85 9.95
N VAL A 111 5.45 -6.30 10.02
CA VAL A 111 4.56 -6.05 11.18
C VAL A 111 5.09 -6.71 12.45
N LYS A 112 5.59 -7.93 12.38
CA LYS A 112 6.22 -8.61 13.51
C LYS A 112 7.44 -7.85 14.04
N MET A 113 8.27 -7.32 13.13
CA MET A 113 9.43 -6.52 13.51
C MET A 113 8.99 -5.21 14.19
N ALA A 114 8.00 -4.52 13.61
CA ALA A 114 7.46 -3.30 14.19
C ALA A 114 6.84 -3.55 15.56
N ALA A 115 6.10 -4.64 15.74
CA ALA A 115 5.55 -5.02 17.04
C ALA A 115 6.65 -5.15 18.11
N LYS A 116 7.76 -5.80 17.79
CA LYS A 116 8.92 -5.92 18.70
C LYS A 116 9.55 -4.56 19.02
N PHE A 117 9.61 -3.65 18.04
CA PHE A 117 10.14 -2.31 18.29
C PHE A 117 9.20 -1.47 19.13
N GLN A 118 7.89 -1.60 18.94
CA GLN A 118 6.90 -0.94 19.80
C GLN A 118 7.00 -1.41 21.25
N GLU A 119 7.10 -2.72 21.48
CA GLU A 119 7.27 -3.29 22.82
C GLU A 119 8.53 -2.77 23.54
N LYS A 120 9.59 -2.50 22.78
CA LYS A 120 10.84 -1.94 23.31
C LYS A 120 10.84 -0.41 23.42
N GLY A 121 9.73 0.25 23.06
CA GLY A 121 9.63 1.71 23.04
C GLY A 121 10.53 2.38 21.97
N LEU A 122 10.98 1.63 20.96
CA LEU A 122 11.86 2.13 19.89
C LEU A 122 11.11 2.74 18.70
N LEU A 123 9.79 2.51 18.61
CA LEU A 123 8.90 3.19 17.67
C LEU A 123 8.02 4.17 18.43
N ALA A 124 8.04 5.43 17.99
CA ALA A 124 7.09 6.43 18.47
C ALA A 124 5.65 6.00 18.06
N ASN A 125 4.68 6.24 18.94
CA ASN A 125 3.28 6.09 18.57
C ASN A 125 2.96 7.02 17.40
N ILE A 126 2.32 6.47 16.37
CA ILE A 126 1.91 7.26 15.22
C ILE A 126 0.80 8.21 15.70
N LYS A 127 1.07 9.50 15.60
CA LYS A 127 0.04 10.51 15.84
C LYS A 127 -0.96 10.46 14.70
N THR A 128 -2.21 10.16 15.00
CA THR A 128 -3.32 10.13 14.03
C THR A 128 -3.91 11.51 13.78
N THR A 129 -3.34 12.57 14.35
CA THR A 129 -3.77 13.95 14.14
C THR A 129 -3.14 14.51 12.86
N THR A 130 -3.97 15.04 12.00
CA THR A 130 -3.60 15.90 10.86
C THR A 130 -3.20 17.28 11.38
N ASP A 131 -2.07 17.37 12.10
CA ASP A 131 -1.48 18.67 12.41
C ASP A 131 -0.90 19.22 11.11
N GLU A 132 -1.26 20.44 10.75
CA GLU A 132 -0.61 21.15 9.64
C GLU A 132 0.89 21.23 9.91
N PRO A 133 1.75 21.01 8.88
CA PRO A 133 3.20 21.07 9.07
C PRO A 133 3.61 22.48 9.50
N LYS A 134 4.46 22.56 10.53
CA LYS A 134 4.87 23.83 11.15
C LYS A 134 6.09 24.46 10.49
N ASN A 135 6.79 23.72 9.64
CA ASN A 135 8.00 24.12 8.95
C ASN A 135 8.22 23.28 7.70
N SER A 136 9.17 23.68 6.86
CA SER A 136 9.47 23.04 5.57
C SER A 136 9.91 21.58 5.71
N ILE A 137 10.62 21.23 6.79
CA ILE A 137 11.06 19.84 7.04
C ILE A 137 9.85 18.94 7.30
N GLU A 138 8.93 19.39 8.16
CA GLU A 138 7.69 18.67 8.42
C GLU A 138 6.81 18.57 7.15
N ALA A 139 6.76 19.64 6.35
CA ALA A 139 6.03 19.64 5.07
C ALA A 139 6.59 18.60 4.10
N ILE A 140 7.91 18.49 3.97
CA ILE A 140 8.56 17.48 3.12
C ILE A 140 8.22 16.06 3.60
N VAL A 141 8.19 15.82 4.91
CA VAL A 141 7.76 14.51 5.46
C VAL A 141 6.32 14.18 5.07
N VAL A 142 5.41 15.16 5.16
CA VAL A 142 4.01 14.97 4.76
C VAL A 142 3.88 14.77 3.25
N ILE A 143 4.64 15.51 2.43
CA ILE A 143 4.70 15.32 0.97
C ILE A 143 5.09 13.89 0.64
N ASN A 144 6.17 13.36 1.22
CA ASN A 144 6.60 11.98 1.00
C ASN A 144 5.52 10.97 1.40
N LYS A 145 4.86 11.19 2.53
CA LYS A 145 3.74 10.34 2.98
C LYS A 145 2.58 10.35 1.98
N ASN A 146 2.24 11.52 1.45
CA ASN A 146 1.18 11.67 0.46
C ASN A 146 1.55 11.01 -0.88
N LEU A 147 2.79 11.15 -1.34
CA LEU A 147 3.26 10.48 -2.56
C LEU A 147 3.24 8.96 -2.41
N ASN A 148 3.56 8.42 -1.23
CA ASN A 148 3.39 6.99 -0.96
C ASN A 148 1.91 6.57 -1.04
N LYS A 149 0.97 7.41 -0.54
CA LYS A 149 -0.48 7.18 -0.71
C LYS A 149 -0.91 7.20 -2.18
N VAL A 150 -0.33 8.08 -3.00
CA VAL A 150 -0.57 8.10 -4.45
C VAL A 150 -0.23 6.73 -5.06
N VAL A 151 0.93 6.19 -4.74
CA VAL A 151 1.35 4.86 -5.21
C VAL A 151 0.35 3.78 -4.77
N ALA A 152 -0.09 3.80 -3.52
CA ALA A 152 -1.07 2.85 -3.00
C ALA A 152 -2.43 2.97 -3.73
N LYS A 153 -2.96 4.17 -3.87
CA LYS A 153 -4.26 4.39 -4.55
C LYS A 153 -4.20 4.05 -6.03
N TYR A 154 -3.07 4.32 -6.69
CA TYR A 154 -2.83 3.87 -8.05
C TYR A 154 -2.82 2.33 -8.15
N ALA A 155 -2.15 1.64 -7.23
CA ALA A 155 -2.14 0.18 -7.17
C ALA A 155 -3.53 -0.43 -6.94
N GLU A 156 -4.40 0.26 -6.17
CA GLU A 156 -5.82 -0.07 -5.99
C GLU A 156 -6.67 0.22 -7.23
N LYS A 157 -6.10 0.78 -8.30
CA LYS A 157 -6.80 1.27 -9.51
C LYS A 157 -7.75 2.47 -9.24
N LEU A 158 -7.55 3.17 -8.14
CA LEU A 158 -8.28 4.40 -7.79
C LEU A 158 -7.57 5.62 -8.39
N ILE A 159 -7.60 5.73 -9.71
CA ILE A 159 -6.83 6.73 -10.47
C ILE A 159 -7.24 8.16 -10.10
N ASP A 160 -8.53 8.45 -10.06
CA ASP A 160 -9.02 9.80 -9.70
C ASP A 160 -8.59 10.21 -8.30
N THR A 161 -8.63 9.28 -7.35
CA THR A 161 -8.16 9.52 -5.98
C THR A 161 -6.66 9.78 -5.94
N SER A 162 -5.86 8.99 -6.66
CA SER A 162 -4.41 9.20 -6.72
C SER A 162 -4.05 10.54 -7.35
N THR A 163 -4.72 10.94 -8.43
CA THR A 163 -4.54 12.25 -9.09
C THR A 163 -4.91 13.40 -8.16
N THR A 164 -6.02 13.28 -7.43
CA THR A 164 -6.44 14.29 -6.45
C THR A 164 -5.38 14.48 -5.35
N ILE A 165 -4.80 13.39 -4.82
CA ILE A 165 -3.74 13.48 -3.81
C ILE A 165 -2.50 14.19 -4.37
N VAL A 166 -2.12 13.94 -5.63
CA VAL A 166 -0.99 14.65 -6.28
C VAL A 166 -1.26 16.16 -6.30
N HIS A 167 -2.43 16.59 -6.80
CA HIS A 167 -2.78 18.01 -6.87
C HIS A 167 -2.85 18.68 -5.50
N ASP A 168 -3.51 18.05 -4.53
CA ASP A 168 -3.61 18.60 -3.19
C ASP A 168 -2.25 18.70 -2.50
N THR A 169 -1.37 17.74 -2.73
CA THR A 169 0.00 17.75 -2.19
C THR A 169 0.81 18.90 -2.80
N TYR A 170 0.68 19.15 -4.09
CA TYR A 170 1.32 20.28 -4.75
C TYR A 170 0.82 21.60 -4.18
N LEU A 171 -0.48 21.88 -4.28
CA LEU A 171 -1.06 23.16 -3.93
C LEU A 171 -0.96 23.50 -2.43
N ASN A 172 -1.13 22.52 -1.55
CA ASN A 172 -1.21 22.78 -0.11
C ASN A 172 0.12 22.63 0.62
N LEU A 173 1.10 21.93 0.04
CA LEU A 173 2.36 21.62 0.71
C LEU A 173 3.59 22.04 -0.10
N PHE A 174 3.68 21.64 -1.37
CA PHE A 174 4.89 21.87 -2.17
C PHE A 174 5.08 23.36 -2.47
N GLU A 175 4.05 24.09 -2.88
CA GLU A 175 4.12 25.54 -3.12
C GLU A 175 4.62 26.28 -1.87
N GLY A 176 4.27 25.82 -0.68
CA GLY A 176 4.70 26.44 0.59
C GLY A 176 6.19 26.27 0.91
N VAL A 177 6.87 25.27 0.33
CA VAL A 177 8.30 25.00 0.56
C VAL A 177 9.18 25.35 -0.65
N GLU A 178 8.56 25.64 -1.78
CA GLU A 178 9.22 25.90 -3.06
C GLU A 178 10.28 27.01 -2.96
N GLY A 179 9.95 28.14 -2.30
CA GLY A 179 10.84 29.26 -2.16
C GLY A 179 12.16 28.94 -1.44
N GLU A 180 12.09 28.06 -0.41
CA GLU A 180 13.29 27.61 0.30
C GLU A 180 14.10 26.62 -0.56
N LEU A 181 13.41 25.75 -1.31
CA LEU A 181 14.05 24.79 -2.21
C LEU A 181 14.74 25.47 -3.40
N ILE A 182 14.14 26.50 -4.00
CA ILE A 182 14.76 27.30 -5.08
C ILE A 182 16.10 27.88 -4.64
N ALA A 183 16.20 28.36 -3.41
CA ALA A 183 17.44 28.90 -2.86
C ALA A 183 18.56 27.83 -2.72
N LEU A 184 18.19 26.57 -2.62
CA LEU A 184 19.11 25.44 -2.52
C LEU A 184 19.44 24.83 -3.89
N ASP A 185 18.43 24.57 -4.72
CA ASP A 185 18.56 23.99 -6.05
C ASP A 185 17.34 24.33 -6.93
N ALA A 186 17.46 25.36 -7.74
CA ALA A 186 16.40 25.81 -8.64
C ALA A 186 16.09 24.80 -9.77
N HIS A 187 17.06 23.99 -10.18
CA HIS A 187 16.82 22.95 -11.20
C HIS A 187 15.97 21.81 -10.67
N LEU A 188 16.24 21.39 -9.42
CA LEU A 188 15.44 20.38 -8.74
C LEU A 188 13.98 20.83 -8.62
N VAL A 189 13.73 22.11 -8.28
CA VAL A 189 12.38 22.65 -8.18
C VAL A 189 11.65 22.58 -9.52
N ALA A 190 12.30 23.00 -10.61
CA ALA A 190 11.71 22.94 -11.96
C ALA A 190 11.36 21.49 -12.37
N ASP A 191 12.20 20.52 -12.02
CA ASP A 191 11.94 19.10 -12.29
C ASP A 191 10.76 18.59 -11.46
N LEU A 192 10.69 18.95 -10.15
CA LEU A 192 9.58 18.59 -9.27
C LEU A 192 8.25 19.21 -9.71
N GLU A 193 8.24 20.48 -10.12
CA GLU A 193 7.05 21.12 -10.70
C GLU A 193 6.53 20.38 -11.93
N LYS A 194 7.44 19.98 -12.82
CA LYS A 194 7.08 19.18 -13.98
C LYS A 194 6.52 17.81 -13.57
N ASP A 195 7.10 17.18 -12.55
CA ASP A 195 6.63 15.88 -12.08
C ASP A 195 5.24 15.98 -11.47
N PHE A 196 4.99 16.96 -10.61
CA PHE A 196 3.66 17.15 -10.00
C PHE A 196 2.58 17.53 -11.01
N ASN A 197 2.88 18.39 -11.98
CA ASN A 197 1.86 18.98 -12.86
C ASN A 197 1.71 18.25 -14.20
N VAL A 198 2.72 17.49 -14.63
CA VAL A 198 2.74 16.86 -15.96
C VAL A 198 2.96 15.35 -15.92
N THR A 199 3.87 14.86 -15.08
CA THR A 199 4.30 13.45 -15.13
C THR A 199 3.38 12.56 -14.31
N LEU A 200 3.13 12.90 -13.05
CA LEU A 200 2.31 12.11 -12.12
C LEU A 200 0.81 12.08 -12.46
N PRO A 201 0.20 13.17 -13.00
CA PRO A 201 -1.23 13.14 -13.34
C PRO A 201 -1.59 12.36 -14.62
N LYS A 202 -0.62 11.85 -15.39
CA LYS A 202 -0.84 11.04 -16.60
C LYS A 202 -1.14 9.58 -16.30
#